data_47bd826bff766a72e342212b3e3d9569
#
_entry.id   47bd826bff766a72e342212b3e3d9569
#
_cell.length_a   1.000
_cell.length_b   1.000
_cell.length_c   1.000
_cell.angle_alpha   90.00
_cell.angle_beta   90.00
_cell.angle_gamma   90.00
#
_symmetry.space_group_name_H-M   'P 1'
#
loop_
_entity.id
_entity.type
_entity.pdbx_description
1 polymer ?
#
loop_
_entity_poly.entity_id
_entity_poly.type
_entity_poly.pdbx_seq_one_letter_code
_entity_poly.pdbx_strand_id
1 'polypeptide(L)'
;MTFKDKVYIVTGASSGMGREFVKQVSKKEKFDEIWVIARRKEALESLKKEVKAKIRPITLDLQNPEGFDTYKKLLAEEKPEVALLANIAGYGKFGKYDEISLEDCRGMIDLNCKALVAMSQLTIPYMKRGSKILQLDSLSAFQPVPYLNVYGSSKSFVLSYSRALNRELKTKGIRVMSVNPGWVKTEFFDHATKSSNDAITYFNVMYDAKDVIKTAIRDLYHTKKDVSIHGFQIKAQVLLVKLLPHKIVMEIWMRQQKHK
;
A
#
# COMPACT_ATOMS: atom_id res chain seq x y z
N MET A 1 3.62 -28.37 -6.84
CA MET A 1 3.89 -27.95 -5.47
C MET A 1 2.65 -28.27 -4.64
N THR A 2 2.77 -29.05 -3.58
CA THR A 2 1.64 -29.34 -2.67
C THR A 2 1.63 -28.26 -1.60
N PHE A 3 0.55 -27.49 -1.52
CA PHE A 3 0.37 -26.43 -0.52
C PHE A 3 -0.27 -27.01 0.74
N LYS A 4 0.09 -26.45 1.92
CA LYS A 4 -0.44 -26.89 3.22
C LYS A 4 -1.70 -26.10 3.59
N ASP A 5 -1.54 -24.79 3.80
CA ASP A 5 -2.59 -23.92 4.30
C ASP A 5 -2.89 -22.79 3.32
N LYS A 6 -4.15 -22.35 3.27
CA LYS A 6 -4.58 -21.18 2.51
C LYS A 6 -4.41 -19.93 3.35
N VAL A 7 -3.51 -19.05 2.96
CA VAL A 7 -3.16 -17.88 3.77
C VAL A 7 -3.41 -16.55 3.06
N TYR A 8 -3.67 -15.53 3.86
CA TYR A 8 -3.58 -14.13 3.47
C TYR A 8 -2.32 -13.51 4.07
N ILE A 9 -1.63 -12.69 3.32
CA ILE A 9 -0.41 -12.00 3.76
C ILE A 9 -0.64 -10.50 3.67
N VAL A 10 -0.42 -9.78 4.78
CA VAL A 10 -0.64 -8.33 4.86
C VAL A 10 0.59 -7.66 5.44
N THR A 11 1.27 -6.81 4.66
CA THR A 11 2.38 -5.99 5.14
C THR A 11 1.84 -4.66 5.69
N GLY A 12 2.57 -4.03 6.62
CA GLY A 12 2.15 -2.78 7.24
C GLY A 12 0.94 -2.93 8.17
N ALA A 13 0.69 -4.14 8.68
CA ALA A 13 -0.51 -4.46 9.46
C ALA A 13 -0.53 -3.89 10.90
N SER A 14 0.53 -3.24 11.35
CA SER A 14 0.62 -2.75 12.74
C SER A 14 -0.25 -1.51 13.02
N SER A 15 -0.63 -0.74 12.02
CA SER A 15 -1.45 0.48 12.18
C SER A 15 -2.20 0.87 10.90
N GLY A 16 -2.95 1.95 10.97
CA GLY A 16 -3.57 2.63 9.84
C GLY A 16 -4.37 1.71 8.90
N MET A 17 -4.17 1.89 7.60
CA MET A 17 -4.89 1.14 6.56
C MET A 17 -4.57 -0.36 6.56
N GLY A 18 -3.34 -0.77 6.94
CA GLY A 18 -2.97 -2.18 7.00
C GLY A 18 -3.73 -2.92 8.10
N ARG A 19 -3.81 -2.32 9.30
CA ARG A 19 -4.58 -2.85 10.42
C ARG A 19 -6.06 -2.92 10.10
N GLU A 20 -6.61 -1.87 9.52
CA GLU A 20 -8.01 -1.83 9.10
C GLU A 20 -8.31 -2.86 8.00
N PHE A 21 -7.37 -3.08 7.08
CA PHE A 21 -7.51 -4.11 6.05
C PHE A 21 -7.63 -5.51 6.65
N VAL A 22 -6.78 -5.84 7.65
CA VAL A 22 -6.87 -7.12 8.35
C VAL A 22 -8.24 -7.30 9.02
N LYS A 23 -8.75 -6.26 9.71
CA LYS A 23 -10.07 -6.29 10.38
C LYS A 23 -11.22 -6.56 9.41
N GLN A 24 -11.16 -5.98 8.22
CA GLN A 24 -12.25 -6.13 7.26
C GLN A 24 -12.12 -7.40 6.42
N VAL A 25 -10.90 -7.75 5.95
CA VAL A 25 -10.71 -8.92 5.11
C VAL A 25 -10.91 -10.23 5.87
N SER A 26 -10.63 -10.23 7.18
CA SER A 26 -10.86 -11.39 8.05
C SER A 26 -12.32 -11.87 8.09
N LYS A 27 -13.27 -11.06 7.62
CA LYS A 27 -14.70 -11.36 7.57
C LYS A 27 -15.18 -11.86 6.21
N LYS A 28 -14.31 -11.99 5.20
CA LYS A 28 -14.75 -12.13 3.80
C LYS A 28 -14.72 -13.53 3.22
N GLU A 29 -13.65 -14.28 3.36
CA GLU A 29 -13.50 -15.58 2.70
C GLU A 29 -12.93 -16.63 3.65
N LYS A 30 -13.04 -17.91 3.24
CA LYS A 30 -12.40 -19.02 3.95
C LYS A 30 -10.90 -19.03 3.67
N PHE A 31 -10.12 -18.88 4.69
CA PHE A 31 -8.66 -19.02 4.75
C PHE A 31 -8.31 -19.66 6.09
N ASP A 32 -7.13 -20.19 6.22
CA ASP A 32 -6.71 -20.88 7.45
C ASP A 32 -6.08 -19.87 8.42
N GLU A 33 -5.25 -18.94 7.94
CA GLU A 33 -4.68 -17.89 8.76
C GLU A 33 -4.29 -16.63 7.97
N ILE A 34 -4.10 -15.51 8.69
CA ILE A 34 -3.56 -14.26 8.15
C ILE A 34 -2.17 -14.03 8.71
N TRP A 35 -1.16 -13.96 7.83
CA TRP A 35 0.19 -13.56 8.16
C TRP A 35 0.27 -12.03 8.14
N VAL A 36 0.53 -11.44 9.30
CA VAL A 36 0.61 -9.99 9.47
C VAL A 36 2.06 -9.57 9.70
N ILE A 37 2.58 -8.74 8.80
CA ILE A 37 3.99 -8.38 8.72
C ILE A 37 4.19 -6.92 9.05
N ALA A 38 5.00 -6.61 10.05
CA ALA A 38 5.51 -5.27 10.38
C ALA A 38 6.66 -5.36 11.38
N ARG A 39 7.25 -4.21 11.74
CA ARG A 39 8.34 -4.13 12.72
C ARG A 39 7.87 -4.19 14.18
N ARG A 40 6.67 -3.65 14.48
CA ARG A 40 6.12 -3.52 15.85
C ARG A 40 5.42 -4.81 16.25
N LYS A 41 6.10 -5.70 16.99
CA LYS A 41 5.61 -7.02 17.42
C LYS A 41 4.33 -6.91 18.24
N GLU A 42 4.32 -6.07 19.27
CA GLU A 42 3.18 -5.91 20.18
C GLU A 42 1.92 -5.44 19.44
N ALA A 43 2.08 -4.54 18.47
CA ALA A 43 0.99 -4.07 17.63
C ALA A 43 0.42 -5.17 16.72
N LEU A 44 1.26 -6.08 16.24
CA LEU A 44 0.80 -7.24 15.47
C LEU A 44 0.09 -8.27 16.37
N GLU A 45 0.64 -8.56 17.56
CA GLU A 45 0.03 -9.48 18.53
C GLU A 45 -1.34 -9.00 18.99
N SER A 46 -1.53 -7.68 19.17
CA SER A 46 -2.82 -7.13 19.60
C SER A 46 -3.94 -7.36 18.58
N LEU A 47 -3.64 -7.60 17.29
CA LEU A 47 -4.64 -7.97 16.29
C LEU A 47 -5.39 -9.27 16.62
N LYS A 48 -4.77 -10.21 17.34
CA LYS A 48 -5.41 -11.45 17.79
C LYS A 48 -6.63 -11.19 18.68
N LYS A 49 -6.67 -10.04 19.35
CA LYS A 49 -7.81 -9.63 20.20
C LYS A 49 -8.90 -8.90 19.41
N GLU A 50 -8.60 -8.44 18.20
CA GLU A 50 -9.51 -7.58 17.40
C GLU A 50 -10.26 -8.34 16.32
N VAL A 51 -9.74 -9.51 15.91
CA VAL A 51 -10.35 -10.34 14.88
C VAL A 51 -10.46 -11.78 15.33
N LYS A 52 -11.51 -12.46 14.87
CA LYS A 52 -11.74 -13.89 15.19
C LYS A 52 -10.86 -14.83 14.36
N ALA A 53 -10.28 -14.33 13.28
CA ALA A 53 -9.42 -15.11 12.40
C ALA A 53 -8.09 -15.45 13.09
N LYS A 54 -7.51 -16.59 12.73
CA LYS A 54 -6.17 -16.97 13.19
C LYS A 54 -5.14 -15.99 12.61
N ILE A 55 -4.47 -15.25 13.49
CA ILE A 55 -3.43 -14.28 13.14
C ILE A 55 -2.06 -14.86 13.46
N ARG A 56 -1.16 -14.82 12.48
CA ARG A 56 0.26 -15.13 12.64
C ARG A 56 1.10 -13.86 12.51
N PRO A 57 1.54 -13.27 13.62
CA PRO A 57 2.46 -12.14 13.62
C PRO A 57 3.84 -12.55 13.12
N ILE A 58 4.38 -11.77 12.19
CA ILE A 58 5.72 -11.97 11.63
C ILE A 58 6.44 -10.62 11.72
N THR A 59 7.39 -10.53 12.65
CA THR A 59 8.16 -9.30 12.86
C THR A 59 9.31 -9.25 11.86
N LEU A 60 9.18 -8.40 10.83
CA LEU A 60 10.20 -8.18 9.80
C LEU A 60 10.36 -6.70 9.52
N ASP A 61 11.60 -6.29 9.26
CA ASP A 61 11.89 -5.01 8.62
C ASP A 61 12.07 -5.22 7.10
N LEU A 62 11.12 -4.70 6.33
CA LEU A 62 11.12 -4.82 4.88
C LEU A 62 12.03 -3.77 4.18
N GLN A 63 12.79 -2.96 4.94
CA GLN A 63 13.83 -2.10 4.38
C GLN A 63 15.18 -2.83 4.31
N ASN A 64 15.35 -3.90 5.09
CA ASN A 64 16.59 -4.66 5.20
C ASN A 64 16.56 -5.96 4.38
N PRO A 65 17.66 -6.33 3.72
CA PRO A 65 17.77 -7.59 2.97
C PRO A 65 17.43 -8.83 3.79
N GLU A 66 17.84 -8.88 5.05
CA GLU A 66 17.62 -10.00 5.98
C GLU A 66 16.12 -10.28 6.19
N GLY A 67 15.28 -9.25 6.09
CA GLY A 67 13.83 -9.40 6.17
C GLY A 67 13.28 -10.22 4.99
N PHE A 68 13.81 -10.01 3.79
CA PHE A 68 13.41 -10.78 2.60
C PHE A 68 13.94 -12.22 2.63
N ASP A 69 15.15 -12.44 3.12
CA ASP A 69 15.73 -13.78 3.26
C ASP A 69 14.93 -14.60 4.27
N THR A 70 14.56 -13.99 5.40
CA THR A 70 13.69 -14.60 6.42
C THR A 70 12.31 -14.92 5.82
N TYR A 71 11.72 -14.00 5.06
CA TYR A 71 10.43 -14.23 4.41
C TYR A 71 10.49 -15.34 3.36
N LYS A 72 11.53 -15.36 2.53
CA LYS A 72 11.77 -16.39 1.52
C LYS A 72 11.91 -17.78 2.16
N LYS A 73 12.68 -17.88 3.25
CA LYS A 73 12.85 -19.11 4.03
C LYS A 73 11.51 -19.59 4.59
N LEU A 74 10.74 -18.69 5.19
CA LEU A 74 9.42 -19.01 5.73
C LEU A 74 8.47 -19.56 4.65
N LEU A 75 8.41 -18.94 3.48
CA LEU A 75 7.61 -19.43 2.36
C LEU A 75 8.06 -20.82 1.87
N ALA A 76 9.37 -21.08 1.84
CA ALA A 76 9.92 -22.36 1.40
C ALA A 76 9.62 -23.49 2.40
N GLU A 77 9.65 -23.21 3.70
CA GLU A 77 9.37 -24.17 4.77
C GLU A 77 7.88 -24.47 4.91
N GLU A 78 7.06 -23.44 4.93
CA GLU A 78 5.60 -23.56 5.15
C GLU A 78 4.83 -23.97 3.89
N LYS A 79 5.32 -23.59 2.70
CA LYS A 79 4.67 -23.85 1.40
C LYS A 79 3.18 -23.50 1.41
N PRO A 80 2.80 -22.26 1.82
CA PRO A 80 1.41 -21.87 1.90
C PRO A 80 0.78 -21.74 0.50
N GLU A 81 -0.54 -21.93 0.40
CA GLU A 81 -1.30 -21.40 -0.73
C GLU A 81 -1.67 -19.94 -0.45
N VAL A 82 -0.96 -18.99 -1.07
CA VAL A 82 -1.26 -17.58 -0.86
C VAL A 82 -2.44 -17.14 -1.71
N ALA A 83 -3.59 -16.97 -1.07
CA ALA A 83 -4.81 -16.53 -1.74
C ALA A 83 -4.90 -15.01 -1.87
N LEU A 84 -4.24 -14.27 -0.98
CA LEU A 84 -4.17 -12.81 -1.00
C LEU A 84 -2.83 -12.32 -0.48
N LEU A 85 -2.18 -11.43 -1.24
CA LEU A 85 -1.09 -10.60 -0.79
C LEU A 85 -1.55 -9.14 -0.79
N ALA A 86 -1.48 -8.46 0.36
CA ALA A 86 -1.74 -7.04 0.50
C ALA A 86 -0.46 -6.30 0.92
N ASN A 87 0.20 -5.66 -0.03
CA ASN A 87 1.36 -4.82 0.20
C ASN A 87 0.89 -3.43 0.62
N ILE A 88 0.78 -3.21 1.94
CA ILE A 88 0.29 -1.96 2.53
C ILE A 88 1.40 -1.21 3.27
N ALA A 89 2.52 -1.87 3.58
CA ALA A 89 3.67 -1.21 4.16
C ALA A 89 4.17 -0.06 3.27
N GLY A 90 4.41 1.09 3.88
CA GLY A 90 4.90 2.27 3.19
C GLY A 90 4.84 3.49 4.10
N TYR A 91 5.62 4.50 3.78
CA TYR A 91 5.56 5.80 4.44
C TYR A 91 5.90 6.93 3.47
N GLY A 92 5.63 8.16 3.89
CA GLY A 92 5.99 9.36 3.17
C GLY A 92 6.58 10.40 4.10
N LYS A 93 7.39 11.29 3.53
CA LYS A 93 7.87 12.52 4.13
C LYS A 93 7.48 13.67 3.21
N PHE A 94 7.00 14.75 3.81
CA PHE A 94 6.61 15.97 3.13
C PHE A 94 7.62 17.05 3.46
N GLY A 95 8.02 17.84 2.48
CA GLY A 95 8.98 18.90 2.67
C GLY A 95 9.62 19.34 1.36
N LYS A 96 10.35 20.45 1.40
CA LYS A 96 11.18 20.89 0.29
C LYS A 96 12.31 19.91 0.07
N TYR A 97 12.98 20.00 -1.08
CA TYR A 97 14.03 19.06 -1.47
C TYR A 97 15.22 19.02 -0.49
N ASP A 98 15.48 20.11 0.21
CA ASP A 98 16.55 20.30 1.18
C ASP A 98 16.11 20.05 2.65
N GLU A 99 14.81 19.85 2.90
CA GLU A 99 14.26 19.55 4.22
C GLU A 99 14.14 18.04 4.49
N ILE A 100 14.13 17.21 3.43
CA ILE A 100 14.02 15.75 3.57
C ILE A 100 15.41 15.14 3.47
N SER A 101 15.82 14.40 4.52
CA SER A 101 17.12 13.75 4.55
C SER A 101 17.29 12.72 3.42
N LEU A 102 18.54 12.52 2.97
CA LEU A 102 18.84 11.47 2.00
C LEU A 102 18.45 10.08 2.50
N GLU A 103 18.56 9.86 3.81
CA GLU A 103 18.15 8.60 4.46
C GLU A 103 16.63 8.38 4.34
N ASP A 104 15.81 9.41 4.64
CA ASP A 104 14.36 9.34 4.45
C ASP A 104 13.99 9.13 2.97
N CYS A 105 14.70 9.79 2.05
CA CYS A 105 14.49 9.60 0.60
C CYS A 105 14.76 8.14 0.18
N ARG A 106 15.89 7.58 0.59
CA ARG A 106 16.25 6.17 0.33
C ARG A 106 15.26 5.21 0.98
N GLY A 107 14.93 5.44 2.25
CA GLY A 107 13.98 4.61 2.98
C GLY A 107 12.58 4.60 2.36
N MET A 108 12.09 5.72 1.80
CA MET A 108 10.85 5.75 1.02
C MET A 108 10.92 4.86 -0.22
N ILE A 109 12.04 4.89 -0.96
CA ILE A 109 12.24 4.06 -2.15
C ILE A 109 12.35 2.58 -1.73
N ASP A 110 13.12 2.29 -0.70
CA ASP A 110 13.32 0.92 -0.21
C ASP A 110 12.00 0.30 0.24
N LEU A 111 11.20 1.00 1.04
CA LEU A 111 9.95 0.43 1.54
C LEU A 111 8.81 0.48 0.53
N ASN A 112 8.60 1.63 -0.14
CA ASN A 112 7.45 1.79 -1.03
C ASN A 112 7.61 1.05 -2.38
N CYS A 113 8.85 0.92 -2.88
CA CYS A 113 9.13 0.32 -4.19
C CYS A 113 9.80 -1.05 -4.07
N LYS A 114 11.05 -1.09 -3.56
CA LYS A 114 11.87 -2.31 -3.50
C LYS A 114 11.18 -3.41 -2.69
N ALA A 115 10.70 -3.08 -1.48
CA ALA A 115 10.01 -4.06 -0.64
C ALA A 115 8.73 -4.59 -1.29
N LEU A 116 7.93 -3.71 -1.89
CA LEU A 116 6.70 -4.10 -2.60
C LEU A 116 6.97 -5.05 -3.76
N VAL A 117 8.02 -4.79 -4.56
CA VAL A 117 8.44 -5.68 -5.66
C VAL A 117 8.93 -7.02 -5.10
N ALA A 118 9.83 -6.99 -4.09
CA ALA A 118 10.38 -8.21 -3.49
C ALA A 118 9.28 -9.10 -2.89
N MET A 119 8.36 -8.52 -2.10
CA MET A 119 7.23 -9.25 -1.54
C MET A 119 6.34 -9.87 -2.63
N SER A 120 6.08 -9.12 -3.70
CA SER A 120 5.30 -9.63 -4.83
C SER A 120 6.02 -10.80 -5.52
N GLN A 121 7.29 -10.63 -5.89
CA GLN A 121 8.07 -11.64 -6.61
C GLN A 121 8.26 -12.93 -5.79
N LEU A 122 8.55 -12.81 -4.50
CA LEU A 122 8.72 -13.96 -3.61
C LEU A 122 7.40 -14.72 -3.39
N THR A 123 6.26 -14.01 -3.39
CA THR A 123 4.94 -14.60 -3.08
C THR A 123 4.26 -15.22 -4.29
N ILE A 124 4.40 -14.66 -5.49
CA ILE A 124 3.71 -15.12 -6.72
C ILE A 124 3.89 -16.63 -6.99
N PRO A 125 5.05 -17.27 -6.76
CA PRO A 125 5.20 -18.71 -6.93
C PRO A 125 4.27 -19.56 -6.05
N TYR A 126 3.78 -19.00 -4.95
CA TYR A 126 2.87 -19.64 -3.98
C TYR A 126 1.39 -19.29 -4.22
N MET A 127 1.09 -18.58 -5.31
CA MET A 127 -0.27 -18.16 -5.66
C MET A 127 -0.86 -19.06 -6.74
N LYS A 128 -2.19 -19.27 -6.68
CA LYS A 128 -2.97 -20.02 -7.67
C LYS A 128 -3.95 -19.13 -8.42
N ARG A 129 -4.60 -19.72 -9.41
CA ARG A 129 -5.74 -19.07 -10.09
C ARG A 129 -6.80 -18.67 -9.07
N GLY A 130 -7.25 -17.41 -9.17
CA GLY A 130 -8.20 -16.80 -8.23
C GLY A 130 -7.53 -16.01 -7.11
N SER A 131 -6.20 -16.17 -6.90
CA SER A 131 -5.47 -15.35 -5.94
C SER A 131 -5.45 -13.87 -6.34
N LYS A 132 -5.24 -13.01 -5.34
CA LYS A 132 -5.30 -11.56 -5.51
C LYS A 132 -4.07 -10.87 -4.90
N ILE A 133 -3.62 -9.81 -5.52
CA ILE A 133 -2.59 -8.90 -4.98
C ILE A 133 -3.19 -7.51 -4.88
N LEU A 134 -3.12 -6.91 -3.71
CA LEU A 134 -3.46 -5.52 -3.46
C LEU A 134 -2.18 -4.74 -3.19
N GLN A 135 -1.98 -3.64 -3.92
CA GLN A 135 -0.84 -2.73 -3.76
C GLN A 135 -1.35 -1.39 -3.22
N LEU A 136 -0.90 -0.97 -2.03
CA LEU A 136 -1.28 0.35 -1.51
C LEU A 136 -0.45 1.43 -2.17
N ASP A 137 -1.14 2.24 -2.90
CA ASP A 137 -0.62 3.36 -3.67
C ASP A 137 -1.08 4.72 -3.08
N SER A 138 -1.28 5.71 -3.90
CA SER A 138 -1.74 7.05 -3.53
C SER A 138 -2.34 7.78 -4.74
N LEU A 139 -3.15 8.79 -4.46
CA LEU A 139 -3.56 9.79 -5.45
C LEU A 139 -2.35 10.49 -6.12
N SER A 140 -1.26 10.69 -5.37
CA SER A 140 -0.02 11.30 -5.87
C SER A 140 0.65 10.51 -7.01
N ALA A 141 0.23 9.26 -7.25
CA ALA A 141 0.74 8.45 -8.36
C ALA A 141 0.34 8.98 -9.76
N PHE A 142 -0.69 9.81 -9.85
CA PHE A 142 -1.21 10.27 -11.13
C PHE A 142 -0.59 11.57 -11.65
N GLN A 143 0.21 12.25 -10.82
CA GLN A 143 0.81 13.54 -11.15
C GLN A 143 2.12 13.77 -10.40
N PRO A 144 3.05 14.58 -10.92
CA PRO A 144 4.14 15.13 -10.12
C PRO A 144 3.57 16.04 -9.02
N VAL A 145 4.07 15.89 -7.78
CA VAL A 145 3.59 16.67 -6.64
C VAL A 145 4.79 17.34 -5.96
N PRO A 146 5.02 18.65 -6.16
CA PRO A 146 6.01 19.40 -5.40
C PRO A 146 5.83 19.22 -3.89
N TYR A 147 6.91 19.20 -3.13
CA TYR A 147 6.99 18.91 -1.69
C TYR A 147 6.65 17.48 -1.28
N LEU A 148 6.26 16.62 -2.24
CA LEU A 148 6.14 15.17 -2.10
C LEU A 148 6.92 14.44 -3.20
N ASN A 149 8.01 15.03 -3.68
CA ASN A 149 8.71 14.57 -4.88
C ASN A 149 9.07 13.07 -4.84
N VAL A 150 9.83 12.61 -3.83
CA VAL A 150 10.24 11.20 -3.71
C VAL A 150 9.04 10.31 -3.40
N TYR A 151 8.16 10.72 -2.48
CA TYR A 151 6.95 9.96 -2.17
C TYR A 151 6.06 9.79 -3.40
N GLY A 152 5.68 10.88 -4.07
CA GLY A 152 4.84 10.84 -5.28
C GLY A 152 5.46 9.99 -6.39
N SER A 153 6.77 10.13 -6.62
CA SER A 153 7.50 9.31 -7.59
C SER A 153 7.49 7.83 -7.23
N SER A 154 7.66 7.49 -5.95
CA SER A 154 7.56 6.10 -5.48
C SER A 154 6.16 5.53 -5.72
N LYS A 155 5.11 6.33 -5.57
CA LYS A 155 3.73 5.91 -5.82
C LYS A 155 3.42 5.81 -7.32
N SER A 156 3.97 6.69 -8.17
CA SER A 156 3.90 6.53 -9.63
C SER A 156 4.56 5.22 -10.11
N PHE A 157 5.68 4.84 -9.50
CA PHE A 157 6.29 3.52 -9.72
C PHE A 157 5.32 2.39 -9.34
N VAL A 158 4.70 2.45 -8.16
CA VAL A 158 3.75 1.42 -7.67
C VAL A 158 2.56 1.28 -8.61
N LEU A 159 1.98 2.39 -9.08
CA LEU A 159 0.85 2.37 -10.03
C LEU A 159 1.24 1.68 -11.34
N SER A 160 2.35 2.09 -11.93
CA SER A 160 2.86 1.54 -13.20
C SER A 160 3.16 0.05 -13.06
N TYR A 161 3.92 -0.33 -12.04
CA TYR A 161 4.27 -1.73 -11.73
C TYR A 161 3.02 -2.60 -11.53
N SER A 162 2.06 -2.12 -10.72
CA SER A 162 0.84 -2.87 -10.42
C SER A 162 0.00 -3.16 -11.67
N ARG A 163 -0.13 -2.17 -12.55
CA ARG A 163 -0.89 -2.31 -13.80
C ARG A 163 -0.22 -3.25 -14.78
N ALA A 164 1.10 -3.15 -14.94
CA ALA A 164 1.88 -4.06 -15.79
C ALA A 164 1.78 -5.49 -15.26
N LEU A 165 2.04 -5.69 -13.96
CA LEU A 165 1.97 -7.01 -13.32
C LEU A 165 0.57 -7.63 -13.41
N ASN A 166 -0.50 -6.83 -13.29
CA ASN A 166 -1.88 -7.31 -13.47
C ASN A 166 -2.10 -7.88 -14.89
N ARG A 167 -1.49 -7.26 -15.89
CA ARG A 167 -1.57 -7.74 -17.27
C ARG A 167 -0.80 -9.04 -17.48
N GLU A 168 0.42 -9.10 -16.94
CA GLU A 168 1.29 -10.30 -17.03
C GLU A 168 0.68 -11.52 -16.34
N LEU A 169 0.11 -11.32 -15.14
CA LEU A 169 -0.47 -12.41 -14.35
C LEU A 169 -1.88 -12.84 -14.79
N LYS A 170 -2.46 -12.18 -15.79
CA LYS A 170 -3.80 -12.50 -16.30
C LYS A 170 -3.91 -13.96 -16.78
N THR A 171 -2.91 -14.48 -17.46
CA THR A 171 -2.87 -15.88 -17.92
C THR A 171 -2.84 -16.87 -16.77
N LYS A 172 -2.18 -16.53 -15.68
CA LYS A 172 -2.17 -17.32 -14.44
C LYS A 172 -3.48 -17.20 -13.65
N GLY A 173 -4.38 -16.27 -14.03
CA GLY A 173 -5.62 -16.01 -13.33
C GLY A 173 -5.42 -15.35 -11.95
N ILE A 174 -4.29 -14.70 -11.74
CA ILE A 174 -3.98 -13.89 -10.54
C ILE A 174 -4.30 -12.43 -10.86
N ARG A 175 -5.02 -11.78 -9.97
CA ARG A 175 -5.42 -10.39 -10.13
C ARG A 175 -4.55 -9.46 -9.28
N VAL A 176 -4.08 -8.37 -9.88
CA VAL A 176 -3.40 -7.30 -9.16
C VAL A 176 -4.24 -6.03 -9.23
N MET A 177 -4.39 -5.33 -8.11
CA MET A 177 -5.12 -4.07 -8.03
C MET A 177 -4.35 -3.05 -7.20
N SER A 178 -4.19 -1.85 -7.74
CA SER A 178 -3.66 -0.68 -7.04
C SER A 178 -4.80 0.02 -6.28
N VAL A 179 -4.56 0.41 -5.03
CA VAL A 179 -5.48 1.23 -4.22
C VAL A 179 -4.88 2.62 -4.08
N ASN A 180 -5.57 3.62 -4.64
CA ASN A 180 -5.08 4.98 -4.75
C ASN A 180 -5.95 5.93 -3.91
N PRO A 181 -5.73 5.99 -2.58
CA PRO A 181 -6.46 6.90 -1.72
C PRO A 181 -6.02 8.35 -1.92
N GLY A 182 -6.92 9.28 -1.64
CA GLY A 182 -6.58 10.65 -1.30
C GLY A 182 -6.02 10.73 0.11
N TRP A 183 -6.28 11.82 0.82
CA TRP A 183 -5.87 11.98 2.20
C TRP A 183 -6.67 11.05 3.13
N VAL A 184 -5.98 10.31 4.00
CA VAL A 184 -6.59 9.35 4.93
C VAL A 184 -6.10 9.60 6.35
N LYS A 185 -7.02 9.75 7.29
CA LYS A 185 -6.71 9.94 8.72
C LYS A 185 -6.05 8.69 9.30
N THR A 186 -4.73 8.71 9.46
CA THR A 186 -3.92 7.61 10.00
C THR A 186 -2.63 8.17 10.63
N GLU A 187 -1.90 7.36 11.40
CA GLU A 187 -0.55 7.68 11.91
C GLU A 187 0.46 8.07 10.81
N PHE A 188 0.12 7.85 9.53
CA PHE A 188 0.94 8.27 8.40
C PHE A 188 1.25 9.77 8.42
N PHE A 189 0.27 10.60 8.78
CA PHE A 189 0.44 12.05 8.87
C PHE A 189 1.40 12.46 9.98
N ASP A 190 1.35 11.79 11.14
CA ASP A 190 2.25 12.08 12.26
C ASP A 190 3.72 11.87 11.86
N HIS A 191 3.98 10.90 11.00
CA HIS A 191 5.31 10.62 10.46
C HIS A 191 5.68 11.51 9.28
N ALA A 192 4.73 11.85 8.42
CA ALA A 192 4.97 12.59 7.19
C ALA A 192 5.27 14.07 7.44
N THR A 193 4.65 14.66 8.48
CA THR A 193 4.71 16.10 8.77
C THR A 193 5.75 16.49 9.83
N LYS A 194 6.32 15.52 10.57
CA LYS A 194 7.27 15.79 11.68
C LYS A 194 8.50 16.62 11.30
N SER A 195 8.87 16.66 10.05
CA SER A 195 10.04 17.40 9.55
C SER A 195 9.70 18.48 8.52
N SER A 196 8.41 18.68 8.23
CA SER A 196 7.99 19.68 7.26
C SER A 196 7.70 21.01 7.96
N ASN A 197 8.43 22.06 7.60
CA ASN A 197 8.15 23.44 7.98
C ASN A 197 6.89 23.94 7.23
N ASP A 198 5.74 23.30 7.47
CA ASP A 198 4.45 23.60 6.80
C ASP A 198 4.52 23.61 5.26
N ALA A 199 5.38 22.76 4.68
CA ALA A 199 5.52 22.65 3.22
C ALA A 199 4.20 22.27 2.52
N ILE A 200 3.35 21.48 3.20
CA ILE A 200 2.00 21.14 2.76
C ILE A 200 1.01 21.74 3.74
N THR A 201 0.22 22.69 3.25
CA THR A 201 -0.77 23.44 4.06
C THR A 201 -2.21 23.17 3.62
N TYR A 202 -2.41 22.58 2.44
CA TYR A 202 -3.73 22.32 1.90
C TYR A 202 -4.03 20.82 1.85
N PHE A 203 -5.03 20.42 2.60
CA PHE A 203 -5.62 19.08 2.58
C PHE A 203 -7.08 19.21 2.15
N ASN A 204 -7.44 18.72 0.97
CA ASN A 204 -8.82 18.81 0.51
C ASN A 204 -9.76 17.94 1.36
N VAL A 205 -10.15 16.76 0.91
CA VAL A 205 -11.03 15.86 1.65
C VAL A 205 -10.19 14.78 2.33
N MET A 206 -10.36 14.65 3.65
CA MET A 206 -9.77 13.55 4.44
C MET A 206 -10.81 12.46 4.69
N TYR A 207 -10.46 11.24 4.34
CA TYR A 207 -11.32 10.06 4.53
C TYR A 207 -10.86 9.22 5.72
N ASP A 208 -11.78 8.45 6.28
CA ASP A 208 -11.44 7.45 7.28
C ASP A 208 -10.87 6.18 6.61
N ALA A 209 -9.86 5.58 7.23
CA ALA A 209 -9.25 4.34 6.73
C ALA A 209 -10.29 3.22 6.51
N LYS A 210 -11.31 3.15 7.37
CA LYS A 210 -12.41 2.19 7.28
C LYS A 210 -13.14 2.25 5.94
N ASP A 211 -13.48 3.45 5.46
CA ASP A 211 -14.27 3.63 4.23
C ASP A 211 -13.42 3.41 2.98
N VAL A 212 -12.17 3.86 2.99
CA VAL A 212 -11.20 3.59 1.93
C VAL A 212 -10.98 2.09 1.76
N ILE A 213 -10.71 1.38 2.84
CA ILE A 213 -10.49 -0.07 2.83
C ILE A 213 -11.74 -0.85 2.44
N LYS A 214 -12.93 -0.43 2.91
CA LYS A 214 -14.21 -1.02 2.48
C LYS A 214 -14.38 -0.93 0.96
N THR A 215 -14.06 0.22 0.37
CA THR A 215 -14.09 0.41 -1.09
C THR A 215 -13.06 -0.47 -1.79
N ALA A 216 -11.82 -0.52 -1.29
CA ALA A 216 -10.75 -1.33 -1.85
C ALA A 216 -11.12 -2.83 -1.86
N ILE A 217 -11.62 -3.35 -0.75
CA ILE A 217 -12.07 -4.76 -0.64
C ILE A 217 -13.23 -5.02 -1.60
N ARG A 218 -14.25 -4.15 -1.64
CA ARG A 218 -15.35 -4.29 -2.61
C ARG A 218 -14.81 -4.34 -4.05
N ASP A 219 -13.95 -3.40 -4.43
CA ASP A 219 -13.41 -3.32 -5.78
C ASP A 219 -12.51 -4.54 -6.10
N LEU A 220 -11.76 -5.06 -5.12
CA LEU A 220 -10.91 -6.24 -5.27
C LEU A 220 -11.72 -7.52 -5.52
N TYR A 221 -12.85 -7.69 -4.87
CA TYR A 221 -13.63 -8.94 -4.93
C TYR A 221 -14.77 -8.90 -5.95
N HIS A 222 -15.37 -7.73 -6.20
CA HIS A 222 -16.62 -7.63 -6.96
C HIS A 222 -16.53 -6.80 -8.24
N THR A 223 -15.34 -6.33 -8.63
CA THR A 223 -15.15 -5.59 -9.89
C THR A 223 -13.95 -6.12 -10.67
N LYS A 224 -13.77 -5.63 -11.91
CA LYS A 224 -12.58 -5.95 -12.74
C LYS A 224 -11.58 -4.78 -12.81
N LYS A 225 -11.73 -3.76 -11.96
CA LYS A 225 -10.85 -2.58 -11.97
C LYS A 225 -9.42 -2.96 -11.57
N ASP A 226 -8.44 -2.39 -12.24
CA ASP A 226 -7.02 -2.47 -11.90
C ASP A 226 -6.60 -1.37 -10.90
N VAL A 227 -7.46 -0.35 -10.71
CA VAL A 227 -7.28 0.79 -9.81
C VAL A 227 -8.54 1.00 -8.98
N SER A 228 -8.40 1.08 -7.66
CA SER A 228 -9.47 1.42 -6.72
C SER A 228 -9.26 2.82 -6.15
N ILE A 229 -10.27 3.68 -6.27
CA ILE A 229 -10.28 5.05 -5.75
C ILE A 229 -11.54 5.25 -4.93
N HIS A 230 -11.38 5.68 -3.66
CA HIS A 230 -12.49 6.03 -2.81
C HIS A 230 -12.87 7.51 -2.97
N GLY A 231 -14.18 7.78 -2.96
CA GLY A 231 -14.74 9.13 -3.02
C GLY A 231 -14.91 9.68 -4.45
N PHE A 232 -16.06 10.34 -4.68
CA PHE A 232 -16.39 10.92 -5.99
C PHE A 232 -15.43 12.07 -6.35
N GLN A 233 -15.14 12.95 -5.39
CA GLN A 233 -14.26 14.09 -5.60
C GLN A 233 -12.85 13.66 -6.02
N ILE A 234 -12.30 12.61 -5.41
CA ILE A 234 -10.97 12.07 -5.77
C ILE A 234 -11.00 11.46 -7.17
N LYS A 235 -12.08 10.77 -7.54
CA LYS A 235 -12.23 10.23 -8.92
C LYS A 235 -12.29 11.34 -9.96
N ALA A 236 -13.02 12.41 -9.69
CA ALA A 236 -13.10 13.59 -10.55
C ALA A 236 -11.72 14.27 -10.68
N GLN A 237 -11.01 14.44 -9.56
CA GLN A 237 -9.65 14.99 -9.54
C GLN A 237 -8.70 14.14 -10.40
N VAL A 238 -8.70 12.81 -10.24
CA VAL A 238 -7.87 11.91 -11.08
C VAL A 238 -8.19 12.04 -12.56
N LEU A 239 -9.47 12.17 -12.91
CA LEU A 239 -9.88 12.37 -14.31
C LEU A 239 -9.31 13.68 -14.87
N LEU A 240 -9.45 14.78 -14.13
CA LEU A 240 -8.91 16.09 -14.54
C LEU A 240 -7.39 16.06 -14.69
N VAL A 241 -6.69 15.48 -13.73
CA VAL A 241 -5.21 15.34 -13.76
C VAL A 241 -4.73 14.56 -14.99
N LYS A 242 -5.47 13.55 -15.43
CA LYS A 242 -5.13 12.79 -16.65
C LYS A 242 -5.34 13.57 -17.95
N LEU A 243 -6.18 14.58 -17.94
CA LEU A 243 -6.50 15.40 -19.12
C LEU A 243 -5.65 16.66 -19.22
N LEU A 244 -5.14 17.15 -18.10
CA LEU A 244 -4.35 18.37 -18.02
C LEU A 244 -2.84 18.08 -18.16
N PRO A 245 -2.07 18.96 -18.84
CA PRO A 245 -0.60 18.90 -18.78
C PRO A 245 -0.09 19.01 -17.35
N HIS A 246 0.91 18.21 -16.99
CA HIS A 246 1.46 18.18 -15.63
C HIS A 246 1.91 19.56 -15.13
N LYS A 247 2.42 20.42 -16.02
CA LYS A 247 2.81 21.80 -15.68
C LYS A 247 1.63 22.57 -15.06
N ILE A 248 0.44 22.49 -15.67
CA ILE A 248 -0.76 23.17 -15.17
C ILE A 248 -1.19 22.58 -13.82
N VAL A 249 -1.13 21.25 -13.68
CA VAL A 249 -1.50 20.58 -12.43
C VAL A 249 -0.56 20.98 -11.28
N MET A 250 0.75 21.05 -11.54
CA MET A 250 1.73 21.51 -10.54
C MET A 250 1.52 22.99 -10.17
N GLU A 251 1.20 23.86 -11.13
CA GLU A 251 0.89 25.27 -10.86
C GLU A 251 -0.35 25.42 -9.94
N ILE A 252 -1.42 24.65 -10.24
CA ILE A 252 -2.63 24.64 -9.39
C ILE A 252 -2.27 24.16 -7.98
N TRP A 253 -1.51 23.06 -7.88
CA TRP A 253 -1.06 22.51 -6.60
C TRP A 253 -0.26 23.54 -5.81
N MET A 254 0.74 24.19 -6.42
CA MET A 254 1.57 25.21 -5.76
C MET A 254 0.75 26.39 -5.26
N ARG A 255 -0.25 26.84 -6.05
CA ARG A 255 -1.15 27.95 -5.62
C ARG A 255 -2.05 27.57 -4.45
N GLN A 256 -2.36 26.28 -4.28
CA GLN A 256 -3.14 25.80 -3.13
C GLN A 256 -2.32 25.78 -1.84
N GLN A 257 -1.01 25.66 -1.94
CA GLN A 257 -0.12 25.70 -0.78
C GLN A 257 0.07 27.19 -0.37
N LYS A 258 -0.41 27.56 0.82
CA LYS A 258 -0.24 28.91 1.35
C LYS A 258 1.19 29.05 1.92
N HIS A 259 2.14 29.36 1.07
CA HIS A 259 3.45 29.82 1.55
C HIS A 259 3.39 31.33 1.79
N LYS A 260 3.64 31.74 3.03
CA LYS A 260 3.92 33.14 3.37
C LYS A 260 5.31 33.51 2.87
#